data_52027c9529a2e2ae8ef984db880750c2
#
_entry.id   52027c9529a2e2ae8ef984db880750c2
#
_cell.length_a   1.000
_cell.length_b   1.000
_cell.length_c   1.000
_cell.angle_alpha   90.00
_cell.angle_beta   90.00
_cell.angle_gamma   90.00
#
_symmetry.space_group_name_H-M   'P 1'
#
loop_
_entity.id
_entity.type
_entity.pdbx_description
1 polymer ?
#
loop_
_entity_poly.entity_id
_entity_poly.type
_entity_poly.pdbx_seq_one_letter_code
_entity_poly.pdbx_strand_id
1 'polypeptide(L)'
;MAYALEIQDVHKVFNRGTINEKVALNGVNLNLNPGDFVTIIGGNGAGKSTTLNAIAGVWPIDSGKIIIDGTDITNLPEHKRAKYLGRVFQDPMTGTAATMDIEENMAIALRRGEKRTLRWGVSREDRELFREKLQTLGLGLEDRMTSKVGLLSGGQRQAITLLMAALKQP
;
A
#
# COMPACT_ATOMS: atom_id res chain seq x y z
N MET A 1 8.89 -17.86 -15.99
CA MET A 1 9.06 -16.56 -15.30
C MET A 1 8.19 -16.60 -14.06
N ALA A 2 8.62 -16.04 -12.93
CA ALA A 2 7.78 -15.95 -11.75
C ALA A 2 6.72 -14.86 -11.96
N TYR A 3 5.51 -15.06 -11.46
CA TYR A 3 4.48 -14.02 -11.43
C TYR A 3 4.86 -12.94 -10.44
N ALA A 4 4.51 -11.67 -10.72
CA ALA A 4 4.66 -10.57 -9.78
C ALA A 4 3.75 -10.77 -8.56
N LEU A 5 2.53 -11.28 -8.78
CA LEU A 5 1.60 -11.69 -7.73
C LEU A 5 0.95 -13.01 -8.12
N GLU A 6 0.86 -13.93 -7.18
CA GLU A 6 0.14 -15.18 -7.33
C GLU A 6 -0.74 -15.43 -6.09
N ILE A 7 -2.02 -15.62 -6.33
CA ILE A 7 -3.03 -15.99 -5.34
C ILE A 7 -3.52 -17.38 -5.69
N GLN A 8 -3.37 -18.32 -4.77
CA GLN A 8 -3.71 -19.71 -4.98
C GLN A 8 -4.77 -20.17 -3.99
N ASP A 9 -5.97 -20.48 -4.49
CA ASP A 9 -7.08 -21.09 -3.75
C ASP A 9 -7.35 -20.41 -2.39
N VAL A 10 -7.44 -19.06 -2.42
CA VAL A 10 -7.56 -18.27 -1.18
C VAL A 10 -9.00 -18.26 -0.69
N HIS A 11 -9.18 -18.62 0.58
CA HIS A 11 -10.44 -18.63 1.30
C HIS A 11 -10.42 -17.68 2.49
N LYS A 12 -11.55 -17.01 2.73
CA LYS A 12 -11.78 -16.16 3.91
C LYS A 12 -13.23 -16.16 4.33
N VAL A 13 -13.47 -16.54 5.58
CA VAL A 13 -14.79 -16.51 6.22
C VAL A 13 -14.72 -15.59 7.44
N PHE A 14 -15.60 -14.62 7.50
CA PHE A 14 -15.77 -13.77 8.68
C PHE A 14 -16.84 -14.36 9.61
N ASN A 15 -16.66 -14.17 10.93
CA ASN A 15 -17.62 -14.56 11.98
C ASN A 15 -18.04 -16.05 11.89
N ARG A 16 -17.09 -16.94 11.58
CA ARG A 16 -17.36 -18.37 11.41
C ARG A 16 -18.10 -18.95 12.62
N GLY A 17 -19.16 -19.74 12.35
CA GLY A 17 -19.97 -20.39 13.39
C GLY A 17 -20.97 -19.47 14.09
N THR A 18 -21.18 -18.27 13.59
CA THR A 18 -22.20 -17.34 14.12
C THR A 18 -23.29 -17.07 13.10
N ILE A 19 -24.40 -16.45 13.56
CA ILE A 19 -25.52 -16.01 12.67
C ILE A 19 -25.07 -14.98 11.63
N ASN A 20 -23.92 -14.33 11.85
CA ASN A 20 -23.34 -13.32 10.96
C ASN A 20 -22.17 -13.90 10.14
N GLU A 21 -22.10 -15.21 9.99
CA GLU A 21 -21.09 -15.85 9.16
C GLU A 21 -21.19 -15.35 7.72
N LYS A 22 -20.03 -14.95 7.17
CA LYS A 22 -19.95 -14.49 5.80
C LYS A 22 -18.73 -15.06 5.11
N VAL A 23 -18.96 -15.86 4.07
CA VAL A 23 -17.91 -16.28 3.15
C VAL A 23 -17.58 -15.08 2.26
N ALA A 24 -16.38 -14.54 2.42
CA ALA A 24 -15.92 -13.35 1.70
C ALA A 24 -15.02 -13.70 0.52
N LEU A 25 -14.19 -14.75 0.65
CA LEU A 25 -13.39 -15.31 -0.44
C LEU A 25 -13.62 -16.82 -0.45
N ASN A 26 -13.82 -17.38 -1.64
CA ASN A 26 -14.12 -18.80 -1.82
C ASN A 26 -13.32 -19.37 -3.00
N GLY A 27 -12.08 -19.77 -2.74
CA GLY A 27 -11.21 -20.36 -3.76
C GLY A 27 -10.72 -19.34 -4.79
N VAL A 28 -10.32 -18.13 -4.34
CA VAL A 28 -9.85 -17.07 -5.25
C VAL A 28 -8.48 -17.41 -5.79
N ASN A 29 -8.37 -17.36 -7.12
CA ASN A 29 -7.11 -17.54 -7.86
C ASN A 29 -6.86 -16.32 -8.73
N LEU A 30 -5.61 -15.82 -8.74
CA LEU A 30 -5.18 -14.69 -9.57
C LEU A 30 -3.68 -14.76 -9.80
N ASN A 31 -3.25 -14.61 -11.05
CA ASN A 31 -1.84 -14.51 -11.41
C ASN A 31 -1.62 -13.20 -12.18
N LEU A 32 -0.65 -12.41 -11.74
CA LEU A 32 -0.25 -11.18 -12.42
C LEU A 32 1.20 -11.29 -12.86
N ASN A 33 1.47 -10.92 -14.10
CA ASN A 33 2.84 -10.79 -14.60
C ASN A 33 3.42 -9.42 -14.22
N PRO A 34 4.75 -9.25 -14.20
CA PRO A 34 5.37 -7.94 -14.11
C PRO A 34 4.84 -7.00 -15.19
N GLY A 35 4.41 -5.79 -14.79
CA GLY A 35 3.86 -4.78 -15.69
C GLY A 35 2.35 -4.91 -15.98
N ASP A 36 1.67 -5.92 -15.47
CA ASP A 36 0.22 -6.05 -15.64
C ASP A 36 -0.51 -4.91 -14.90
N PHE A 37 -1.54 -4.37 -15.56
CA PHE A 37 -2.52 -3.46 -14.97
C PHE A 37 -3.88 -4.17 -14.91
N VAL A 38 -4.36 -4.43 -13.70
CA VAL A 38 -5.59 -5.21 -13.48
C VAL A 38 -6.59 -4.45 -12.65
N THR A 39 -7.86 -4.48 -13.07
CA THR A 39 -8.98 -3.92 -12.32
C THR A 39 -9.88 -5.03 -11.78
N ILE A 40 -10.29 -4.89 -10.51
CA ILE A 40 -11.26 -5.79 -9.87
C ILE A 40 -12.62 -5.11 -9.85
N ILE A 41 -13.58 -5.68 -10.60
CA ILE A 41 -14.95 -5.16 -10.72
C ILE A 41 -15.93 -6.11 -10.03
N GLY A 42 -16.98 -5.55 -9.45
CA GLY A 42 -18.05 -6.33 -8.81
C GLY A 42 -18.92 -5.46 -7.90
N GLY A 43 -20.06 -5.96 -7.50
CA GLY A 43 -21.00 -5.30 -6.59
C GLY A 43 -20.49 -5.15 -5.16
N ASN A 44 -21.27 -4.47 -4.31
CA ASN A 44 -20.95 -4.37 -2.89
C ASN A 44 -21.00 -5.76 -2.25
N GLY A 45 -19.99 -6.09 -1.44
CA GLY A 45 -19.90 -7.41 -0.81
C GLY A 45 -19.25 -8.50 -1.66
N ALA A 46 -18.86 -8.24 -2.93
CA ALA A 46 -18.24 -9.22 -3.82
C ALA A 46 -16.78 -9.63 -3.45
N GLY A 47 -16.28 -9.22 -2.29
CA GLY A 47 -14.93 -9.62 -1.83
C GLY A 47 -13.77 -8.75 -2.33
N LYS A 48 -14.01 -7.70 -3.14
CA LYS A 48 -12.93 -6.85 -3.70
C LYS A 48 -11.97 -6.30 -2.64
N SER A 49 -12.53 -5.59 -1.65
CA SER A 49 -11.73 -5.03 -0.54
C SER A 49 -11.14 -6.13 0.34
N THR A 50 -11.83 -7.27 0.48
CA THR A 50 -11.32 -8.42 1.23
C THR A 50 -10.08 -9.00 0.56
N THR A 51 -10.10 -9.15 -0.78
CA THR A 51 -8.95 -9.62 -1.55
C THR A 51 -7.75 -8.68 -1.38
N LEU A 52 -7.94 -7.37 -1.57
CA LEU A 52 -6.87 -6.38 -1.42
C LEU A 52 -6.32 -6.35 0.02
N ASN A 53 -7.18 -6.43 1.03
CA ASN A 53 -6.77 -6.49 2.43
C ASN A 53 -6.08 -7.81 2.79
N ALA A 54 -6.46 -8.93 2.18
CA ALA A 54 -5.79 -10.22 2.34
C ALA A 54 -4.37 -10.17 1.75
N ILE A 55 -4.20 -9.60 0.56
CA ILE A 55 -2.88 -9.38 -0.06
C ILE A 55 -2.01 -8.49 0.82
N ALA A 56 -2.57 -7.38 1.31
CA ALA A 56 -1.85 -6.45 2.19
C ALA A 56 -1.52 -7.03 3.58
N GLY A 57 -2.19 -8.11 4.01
CA GLY A 57 -1.99 -8.73 5.32
C GLY A 57 -2.75 -8.08 6.46
N VAL A 58 -3.73 -7.23 6.16
CA VAL A 58 -4.64 -6.65 7.15
C VAL A 58 -5.54 -7.73 7.74
N TRP A 59 -6.02 -8.63 6.89
CA TRP A 59 -6.80 -9.78 7.31
C TRP A 59 -6.07 -11.07 6.94
N PRO A 60 -5.82 -11.97 7.93
CA PRO A 60 -5.28 -13.28 7.64
C PRO A 60 -6.29 -14.08 6.82
N ILE A 61 -5.80 -14.85 5.86
CA ILE A 61 -6.62 -15.81 5.11
C ILE A 61 -6.81 -17.10 5.92
N ASP A 62 -7.87 -17.85 5.61
CA ASP A 62 -8.17 -19.10 6.32
C ASP A 62 -7.46 -20.30 5.66
N SER A 63 -7.30 -20.27 4.34
CA SER A 63 -6.52 -21.24 3.56
C SER A 63 -6.08 -20.65 2.23
N GLY A 64 -5.18 -21.34 1.54
CA GLY A 64 -4.59 -20.92 0.27
C GLY A 64 -3.21 -20.29 0.46
N LYS A 65 -2.70 -19.64 -0.60
CA LYS A 65 -1.38 -18.98 -0.59
C LYS A 65 -1.41 -17.64 -1.31
N ILE A 66 -0.55 -16.73 -0.84
CA ILE A 66 -0.26 -15.45 -1.49
C ILE A 66 1.25 -15.34 -1.67
N ILE A 67 1.70 -15.21 -2.91
CA ILE A 67 3.11 -15.22 -3.30
C ILE A 67 3.38 -13.94 -4.08
N ILE A 68 4.46 -13.22 -3.76
CA ILE A 68 4.92 -12.04 -4.51
C ILE A 68 6.38 -12.28 -4.92
N ASP A 69 6.65 -12.13 -6.20
CA ASP A 69 7.98 -12.37 -6.80
C ASP A 69 8.61 -13.68 -6.33
N GLY A 70 7.81 -14.76 -6.32
CA GLY A 70 8.23 -16.09 -5.85
C GLY A 70 8.40 -16.23 -4.34
N THR A 71 8.16 -15.17 -3.56
CA THR A 71 8.23 -15.21 -2.09
C THR A 71 6.84 -15.45 -1.50
N ASP A 72 6.66 -16.52 -0.72
CA ASP A 72 5.43 -16.78 0.02
C ASP A 72 5.29 -15.78 1.17
N ILE A 73 4.27 -14.92 1.08
CA ILE A 73 3.96 -13.90 2.07
C ILE A 73 2.73 -14.24 2.91
N THR A 74 2.14 -15.41 2.72
CA THR A 74 0.84 -15.82 3.30
C THR A 74 0.74 -15.53 4.80
N ASN A 75 1.78 -15.89 5.55
CA ASN A 75 1.80 -15.74 7.01
C ASN A 75 2.58 -14.51 7.50
N LEU A 76 3.03 -13.64 6.58
CA LEU A 76 3.71 -12.43 6.99
C LEU A 76 2.71 -11.37 7.47
N PRO A 77 2.97 -10.71 8.60
CA PRO A 77 2.15 -9.60 9.08
C PRO A 77 2.29 -8.38 8.14
N GLU A 78 1.31 -7.48 8.16
CA GLU A 78 1.20 -6.30 7.29
C GLU A 78 2.52 -5.50 7.18
N HIS A 79 3.16 -5.20 8.33
CA HIS A 79 4.40 -4.42 8.35
C HIS A 79 5.58 -5.11 7.64
N LYS A 80 5.60 -6.44 7.55
CA LYS A 80 6.62 -7.19 6.80
C LYS A 80 6.29 -7.26 5.32
N ARG A 81 4.98 -7.24 4.96
CA ARG A 81 4.56 -7.19 3.55
C ARG A 81 4.79 -5.81 2.92
N ALA A 82 4.87 -4.76 3.74
CA ALA A 82 5.09 -3.38 3.28
C ALA A 82 6.34 -3.19 2.40
N LYS A 83 7.33 -4.07 2.48
CA LYS A 83 8.51 -4.03 1.59
C LYS A 83 8.22 -4.50 0.16
N TYR A 84 7.16 -5.30 -0.03
CA TYR A 84 6.77 -5.87 -1.33
C TYR A 84 5.62 -5.10 -1.99
N LEU A 85 4.88 -4.28 -1.23
CA LEU A 85 3.63 -3.67 -1.67
C LEU A 85 3.64 -2.16 -1.48
N GLY A 86 3.19 -1.43 -2.50
CA GLY A 86 2.70 -0.06 -2.37
C GLY A 86 1.18 -0.09 -2.19
N ARG A 87 0.64 0.62 -1.19
CA ARG A 87 -0.79 0.70 -0.96
C ARG A 87 -1.28 2.13 -1.01
N VAL A 88 -2.34 2.35 -1.77
CA VAL A 88 -3.08 3.61 -1.79
C VAL A 88 -4.48 3.36 -1.25
N PHE A 89 -4.93 4.21 -0.34
CA PHE A 89 -6.26 4.12 0.25
C PHE A 89 -7.26 4.94 -0.55
N GLN A 90 -8.53 4.55 -0.49
CA GLN A 90 -9.61 5.31 -1.11
C GLN A 90 -9.77 6.69 -0.48
N ASP A 91 -9.61 6.79 0.84
CA ASP A 91 -9.55 8.05 1.58
C ASP A 91 -8.11 8.56 1.66
N PRO A 92 -7.79 9.71 1.04
CA PRO A 92 -6.45 10.30 1.08
C PRO A 92 -5.98 10.64 2.50
N MET A 93 -6.93 10.83 3.44
CA MET A 93 -6.64 11.14 4.83
C MET A 93 -5.97 9.95 5.55
N THR A 94 -6.29 8.73 5.14
CA THR A 94 -5.78 7.50 5.76
C THR A 94 -4.33 7.19 5.37
N GLY A 95 -3.89 7.65 4.21
CA GLY A 95 -2.55 7.35 3.66
C GLY A 95 -1.42 8.25 4.16
N THR A 96 -1.72 9.28 4.96
CA THR A 96 -0.74 10.29 5.39
C THR A 96 -0.88 10.64 6.87
N ALA A 97 0.24 11.03 7.51
CA ALA A 97 0.26 11.60 8.85
C ALA A 97 0.03 13.12 8.76
N ALA A 98 -1.21 13.56 9.03
CA ALA A 98 -1.64 14.95 8.84
C ALA A 98 -0.83 15.99 9.64
N THR A 99 -0.29 15.59 10.80
CA THR A 99 0.51 16.44 11.69
C THR A 99 1.98 16.53 11.31
N MET A 100 2.43 15.68 10.39
CA MET A 100 3.80 15.65 9.88
C MET A 100 3.91 16.45 8.59
N ASP A 101 5.12 16.91 8.29
CA ASP A 101 5.44 17.64 7.07
C ASP A 101 5.44 16.72 5.84
N ILE A 102 5.40 17.32 4.65
CA ILE A 102 5.43 16.55 3.38
C ILE A 102 6.70 15.72 3.32
N GLU A 103 7.89 16.32 3.59
CA GLU A 103 9.16 15.59 3.55
C GLU A 103 9.24 14.46 4.58
N GLU A 104 8.64 14.61 5.75
CA GLU A 104 8.59 13.56 6.77
C GLU A 104 7.71 12.39 6.33
N ASN A 105 6.53 12.66 5.76
CA ASN A 105 5.65 11.64 5.19
C ASN A 105 6.36 10.86 4.07
N MET A 106 7.04 11.56 3.16
CA MET A 106 7.80 10.95 2.07
C MET A 106 8.97 10.11 2.59
N ALA A 107 9.68 10.58 3.64
CA ALA A 107 10.77 9.83 4.25
C ALA A 107 10.31 8.52 4.90
N ILE A 108 9.14 8.52 5.53
CA ILE A 108 8.53 7.29 6.07
C ILE A 108 8.22 6.30 4.94
N ALA A 109 7.66 6.80 3.82
CA ALA A 109 7.34 5.97 2.67
C ALA A 109 8.60 5.40 1.99
N LEU A 110 9.65 6.21 1.82
CA LEU A 110 10.91 5.80 1.23
C LEU A 110 11.58 4.68 2.04
N ARG A 111 11.50 4.75 3.37
CA ARG A 111 12.09 3.76 4.29
C ARG A 111 11.19 2.56 4.58
N ARG A 112 10.15 2.38 3.80
CA ARG A 112 9.24 1.24 3.90
C ARG A 112 10.01 -0.09 3.82
N GLY A 113 9.82 -0.95 4.82
CA GLY A 113 10.48 -2.27 4.88
C GLY A 113 11.95 -2.25 5.32
N GLU A 114 12.53 -1.09 5.65
CA GLU A 114 13.90 -0.98 6.15
C GLU A 114 13.96 -1.06 7.68
N LYS A 115 15.13 -1.44 8.19
CA LYS A 115 15.40 -1.39 9.64
C LYS A 115 15.47 0.06 10.08
N ARG A 116 14.77 0.39 11.15
CA ARG A 116 14.82 1.71 11.77
C ARG A 116 16.12 1.86 12.55
N THR A 117 16.81 2.99 12.34
CA THR A 117 18.06 3.35 13.02
C THR A 117 17.92 4.75 13.61
N LEU A 118 18.89 5.16 14.45
CA LEU A 118 18.97 6.51 15.04
C LEU A 118 19.56 7.54 14.04
N ARG A 119 19.30 7.39 12.74
CA ARG A 119 19.70 8.38 11.72
C ARG A 119 18.71 9.54 11.69
N TRP A 120 19.18 10.68 11.16
CA TRP A 120 18.30 11.83 10.87
C TRP A 120 17.11 11.38 10.01
N GLY A 121 15.93 11.91 10.34
CA GLY A 121 14.68 11.54 9.69
C GLY A 121 14.67 11.84 8.19
N VAL A 122 15.25 12.97 7.77
CA VAL A 122 15.34 13.40 6.35
C VAL A 122 16.78 13.87 6.10
N SER A 123 17.49 13.25 5.16
CA SER A 123 18.82 13.67 4.74
C SER A 123 18.73 14.76 3.66
N ARG A 124 19.89 15.33 3.28
CA ARG A 124 19.94 16.30 2.17
C ARG A 124 19.61 15.62 0.84
N GLU A 125 20.14 14.44 0.62
CA GLU A 125 19.86 13.62 -0.57
C GLU A 125 18.38 13.25 -0.66
N ASP A 126 17.75 12.90 0.47
CA ASP A 126 16.32 12.65 0.52
C ASP A 126 15.53 13.88 0.07
N ARG A 127 15.89 15.09 0.53
CA ARG A 127 15.21 16.34 0.14
C ARG A 127 15.34 16.65 -1.35
N GLU A 128 16.52 16.42 -1.93
CA GLU A 128 16.73 16.62 -3.35
C GLU A 128 15.87 15.65 -4.17
N LEU A 129 15.84 14.37 -3.78
CA LEU A 129 14.96 13.36 -4.39
C LEU A 129 13.47 13.75 -4.26
N PHE A 130 13.04 14.16 -3.07
CA PHE A 130 11.64 14.51 -2.83
C PHE A 130 11.23 15.73 -3.65
N ARG A 131 12.09 16.75 -3.76
CA ARG A 131 11.83 17.92 -4.60
C ARG A 131 11.66 17.53 -6.06
N GLU A 132 12.57 16.71 -6.61
CA GLU A 132 12.46 16.20 -7.97
C GLU A 132 11.12 15.46 -8.20
N LYS A 133 10.78 14.56 -7.30
CA LYS A 133 9.54 13.79 -7.42
C LYS A 133 8.29 14.66 -7.27
N LEU A 134 8.28 15.64 -6.36
CA LEU A 134 7.16 16.55 -6.19
C LEU A 134 6.97 17.47 -7.41
N GLN A 135 8.04 17.92 -8.05
CA GLN A 135 7.98 18.68 -9.29
C GLN A 135 7.22 17.97 -10.40
N THR A 136 7.30 16.63 -10.46
CA THR A 136 6.55 15.84 -11.47
C THR A 136 5.04 15.96 -11.33
N LEU A 137 4.54 16.35 -10.14
CA LEU A 137 3.11 16.53 -9.89
C LEU A 137 2.58 17.87 -10.42
N GLY A 138 3.44 18.88 -10.62
CA GLY A 138 3.05 20.24 -11.10
C GLY A 138 2.13 20.98 -10.14
N LEU A 139 2.22 20.73 -8.82
CA LEU A 139 1.32 21.29 -7.79
C LEU A 139 1.99 22.32 -6.89
N GLY A 140 3.25 22.70 -7.13
CA GLY A 140 4.02 23.64 -6.31
C GLY A 140 4.35 23.12 -4.91
N LEU A 141 4.33 21.81 -4.71
CA LEU A 141 4.57 21.19 -3.41
C LEU A 141 6.07 21.06 -3.10
N GLU A 142 6.91 21.10 -4.12
CA GLU A 142 8.37 21.10 -4.04
C GLU A 142 8.93 22.30 -3.27
N ASP A 143 8.20 23.42 -3.26
CA ASP A 143 8.57 24.65 -2.53
C ASP A 143 7.99 24.70 -1.11
N ARG A 144 7.16 23.72 -0.75
CA ARG A 144 6.40 23.67 0.51
C ARG A 144 6.62 22.34 1.27
N MET A 145 7.77 21.71 1.11
CA MET A 145 8.06 20.39 1.69
C MET A 145 7.97 20.35 3.22
N THR A 146 8.20 21.49 3.89
CA THR A 146 8.06 21.64 5.35
C THR A 146 6.65 22.03 5.79
N SER A 147 5.70 22.14 4.87
CA SER A 147 4.30 22.37 5.23
C SER A 147 3.65 21.07 5.71
N LYS A 148 2.79 21.18 6.72
CA LYS A 148 2.04 20.01 7.25
C LYS A 148 1.06 19.49 6.21
N VAL A 149 1.04 18.18 6.02
CA VAL A 149 0.14 17.50 5.07
C VAL A 149 -1.33 17.79 5.40
N GLY A 150 -1.66 17.99 6.68
CA GLY A 150 -3.00 18.37 7.12
C GLY A 150 -3.54 19.65 6.51
N LEU A 151 -2.68 20.58 6.04
CA LEU A 151 -3.05 21.85 5.44
C LEU A 151 -3.29 21.77 3.92
N LEU A 152 -3.04 20.62 3.31
CA LEU A 152 -3.18 20.41 1.88
C LEU A 152 -4.65 20.15 1.49
N SER A 153 -5.01 20.54 0.26
CA SER A 153 -6.29 20.15 -0.32
C SER A 153 -6.38 18.62 -0.50
N GLY A 154 -7.60 18.09 -0.60
CA GLY A 154 -7.81 16.66 -0.82
C GLY A 154 -7.07 16.11 -2.04
N GLY A 155 -7.10 16.86 -3.17
CA GLY A 155 -6.39 16.50 -4.40
C GLY A 155 -4.86 16.49 -4.24
N GLN A 156 -4.30 17.52 -3.58
CA GLN A 156 -2.85 17.56 -3.28
C GLN A 156 -2.42 16.41 -2.39
N ARG A 157 -3.22 16.09 -1.36
CA ARG A 157 -2.94 14.96 -0.47
C ARG A 157 -3.01 13.64 -1.19
N GLN A 158 -4.00 13.46 -2.07
CA GLN A 158 -4.11 12.25 -2.89
C GLN A 158 -2.90 12.08 -3.82
N ALA A 159 -2.45 13.16 -4.46
CA ALA A 159 -1.26 13.15 -5.32
C ALA A 159 0.00 12.73 -4.54
N ILE A 160 0.20 13.28 -3.33
CA ILE A 160 1.31 12.88 -2.44
C ILE A 160 1.18 11.40 -2.06
N THR A 161 -0.02 10.91 -1.72
CA THR A 161 -0.23 9.51 -1.34
C THR A 161 0.14 8.56 -2.48
N LEU A 162 -0.24 8.90 -3.72
CA LEU A 162 0.15 8.16 -4.92
C LEU A 162 1.67 8.17 -5.11
N LEU A 163 2.28 9.35 -4.99
CA LEU A 163 3.73 9.51 -5.11
C LEU A 163 4.47 8.67 -4.05
N MET A 164 4.02 8.71 -2.80
CA MET A 164 4.59 7.91 -1.70
C MET A 164 4.51 6.41 -1.96
N ALA A 165 3.41 5.92 -2.55
CA ALA A 165 3.28 4.51 -2.93
C ALA A 165 4.29 4.11 -4.02
N ALA A 166 4.60 5.03 -4.95
CA ALA A 166 5.50 4.82 -6.08
C ALA A 166 6.98 5.14 -5.79
N LEU A 167 7.30 5.82 -4.67
CA LEU A 167 8.68 6.23 -4.33
C LEU A 167 9.67 5.07 -4.27
N LYS A 168 9.21 3.95 -3.74
CA LYS A 168 9.97 2.70 -3.72
C LYS A 168 9.19 1.72 -4.57
N GLN A 169 9.75 1.38 -5.73
CA GLN A 169 9.15 0.36 -6.58
C GLN A 169 8.97 -0.92 -5.76
N PRO A 170 7.75 -1.41 -5.64
CA PRO A 170 7.49 -2.66 -4.96
C PRO A 170 7.97 -3.84 -5.79
#